data_2de5e96406eab2dc548a2f43df58ef05
#
_entry.id   2de5e96406eab2dc548a2f43df58ef05
#
_cell.length_a   1.000
_cell.length_b   1.000
_cell.length_c   1.000
_cell.angle_alpha   90.00
_cell.angle_beta   90.00
_cell.angle_gamma   90.00
#
_symmetry.space_group_name_H-M   'P 1'
#
loop_
_entity.id
_entity.type
_entity.pdbx_description
1 polymer ?
#
loop_
_entity_poly.entity_id
_entity_poly.type
_entity_poly.pdbx_seq_one_letter_code
_entity_poly.pdbx_strand_id
1 'polypeptide(L)'
;MKNTLSLCLLFYLLASSSCEKSVSGPNEDIVAWPEITRFDDLAFRADGLVRVEDLAAVRDMLVDLLKAGDSIKASTIPQNVANPEQVELFLADLLNLIQNLGDNNLDDLTLKNLILGLHPVIEKIIVAAEMPHIHANEGSNSGFLFPIFGPEKKQVGTAEIKLHDDAGDIEVWLMKGGYGGEPWLISSTSVLSLEFPGLNQKISLSVRDHNHNQDESGTCTIVNWKTNYFVFPGESGVDPSWLIGADFAAKGELSFLDSTTGSFVLRPHVHREAN
;
A
#
# COMPACT_ATOMS: atom_id res chain seq x y z
N MET A 1 10.09 -18.09 86.38
CA MET A 1 10.03 -16.86 85.64
C MET A 1 10.15 -17.23 84.14
N LYS A 2 9.06 -17.30 83.42
CA LYS A 2 9.02 -17.71 81.98
C LYS A 2 8.52 -16.51 81.17
N ASN A 3 9.39 -15.96 80.31
CA ASN A 3 8.99 -14.88 79.41
C ASN A 3 8.53 -15.54 78.10
N THR A 4 7.25 -15.32 77.81
CA THR A 4 6.66 -15.69 76.52
C THR A 4 6.75 -14.49 75.58
N LEU A 5 7.53 -14.61 74.54
CA LEU A 5 7.62 -13.64 73.44
C LEU A 5 6.51 -13.90 72.42
N SER A 6 5.58 -12.94 72.29
CA SER A 6 4.47 -12.99 71.36
C SER A 6 4.98 -12.38 70.03
N LEU A 7 5.03 -13.21 68.97
CA LEU A 7 5.42 -12.85 67.63
C LEU A 7 4.16 -12.47 66.80
N CYS A 8 3.91 -11.16 66.64
CA CYS A 8 2.86 -10.69 65.73
C CYS A 8 3.34 -10.81 64.28
N LEU A 9 2.76 -11.76 63.53
CA LEU A 9 2.97 -11.90 62.10
C LEU A 9 1.99 -10.95 61.35
N LEU A 10 2.51 -9.87 60.80
CA LEU A 10 1.74 -8.94 59.95
C LEU A 10 1.68 -9.51 58.55
N PHE A 11 0.52 -10.02 58.15
CA PHE A 11 0.26 -10.40 56.74
C PHE A 11 -0.03 -9.14 55.94
N TYR A 12 0.92 -8.74 55.11
CA TYR A 12 0.69 -7.77 54.02
C TYR A 12 -0.01 -8.49 52.86
N LEU A 13 -1.31 -8.28 52.74
CA LEU A 13 -2.05 -8.61 51.53
C LEU A 13 -1.69 -7.58 50.45
N LEU A 14 -0.78 -7.94 49.56
CA LEU A 14 -0.58 -7.23 48.27
C LEU A 14 -1.78 -7.55 47.37
N ALA A 15 -2.74 -6.64 47.33
CA ALA A 15 -3.76 -6.64 46.30
C ALA A 15 -3.07 -6.24 44.97
N SER A 16 -2.69 -7.23 44.19
CA SER A 16 -2.33 -7.04 42.78
C SER A 16 -3.63 -6.71 42.00
N SER A 17 -3.91 -5.42 41.83
CA SER A 17 -4.88 -4.99 40.84
C SER A 17 -4.25 -5.28 39.44
N SER A 18 -4.58 -6.45 38.90
CA SER A 18 -4.40 -6.70 37.47
C SER A 18 -5.32 -5.72 36.73
N CYS A 19 -4.78 -4.71 36.07
CA CYS A 19 -5.47 -4.03 35.02
C CYS A 19 -5.72 -5.07 33.91
N GLU A 20 -6.87 -5.71 33.94
CA GLU A 20 -7.41 -6.33 32.73
C GLU A 20 -7.61 -5.20 31.71
N LYS A 21 -6.70 -5.12 30.72
CA LYS A 21 -7.02 -4.42 29.48
C LYS A 21 -8.25 -5.12 28.93
N SER A 22 -9.39 -4.47 29.02
CA SER A 22 -10.57 -4.85 28.27
C SER A 22 -10.12 -4.88 26.80
N VAL A 23 -10.02 -6.07 26.23
CA VAL A 23 -9.98 -6.23 24.77
C VAL A 23 -11.33 -5.72 24.32
N SER A 24 -11.37 -4.47 23.84
CA SER A 24 -12.55 -3.95 23.16
C SER A 24 -12.88 -4.95 22.07
N GLY A 25 -14.13 -5.44 22.06
CA GLY A 25 -14.67 -6.24 20.97
C GLY A 25 -14.49 -5.53 19.62
N PRO A 26 -14.87 -6.16 18.50
CA PRO A 26 -14.75 -5.54 17.19
C PRO A 26 -15.29 -4.13 17.26
N ASN A 27 -14.47 -3.15 16.85
CA ASN A 27 -14.79 -1.73 16.90
C ASN A 27 -16.08 -1.52 16.11
N GLU A 28 -17.22 -1.39 16.77
CA GLU A 28 -18.54 -1.13 16.15
C GLU A 28 -18.59 0.27 15.50
N ASP A 29 -17.55 1.09 15.72
CA ASP A 29 -17.49 2.48 15.28
C ASP A 29 -16.79 2.69 13.90
N ILE A 30 -16.20 1.65 13.32
CA ILE A 30 -15.53 1.78 12.02
C ILE A 30 -16.57 1.90 10.91
N VAL A 31 -16.57 3.03 10.19
CA VAL A 31 -17.41 3.21 9.00
C VAL A 31 -16.94 2.27 7.91
N ALA A 32 -17.81 1.38 7.46
CA ALA A 32 -17.57 0.47 6.37
C ALA A 32 -18.50 0.82 5.19
N TRP A 33 -17.91 1.15 4.04
CA TRP A 33 -18.64 1.37 2.80
C TRP A 33 -17.93 0.65 1.64
N PRO A 34 -18.19 -0.67 1.50
CA PRO A 34 -17.46 -1.54 0.58
C PRO A 34 -17.49 -1.07 -0.89
N GLU A 35 -18.58 -0.40 -1.31
CA GLU A 35 -18.72 0.11 -2.67
C GLU A 35 -17.75 1.25 -2.94
N ILE A 36 -17.56 2.16 -1.98
CA ILE A 36 -16.57 3.25 -2.07
C ILE A 36 -15.15 2.67 -2.06
N THR A 37 -14.84 1.77 -1.12
CA THR A 37 -13.51 1.15 -1.04
C THR A 37 -13.14 0.43 -2.35
N ARG A 38 -14.08 -0.35 -2.90
CA ARG A 38 -13.84 -1.06 -4.18
C ARG A 38 -13.63 -0.11 -5.35
N PHE A 39 -14.42 0.96 -5.42
CA PHE A 39 -14.29 1.95 -6.49
C PHE A 39 -12.97 2.71 -6.37
N ASP A 40 -12.56 3.05 -5.14
CA ASP A 40 -11.30 3.70 -4.83
C ASP A 40 -10.10 2.87 -5.33
N ASP A 41 -10.06 1.58 -5.04
CA ASP A 41 -9.03 0.67 -5.55
C ASP A 41 -8.92 0.69 -7.09
N LEU A 42 -10.06 0.72 -7.79
CA LEU A 42 -10.08 0.79 -9.24
C LEU A 42 -9.63 2.16 -9.76
N ALA A 43 -10.10 3.24 -9.14
CA ALA A 43 -9.73 4.61 -9.50
C ALA A 43 -8.24 4.86 -9.27
N PHE A 44 -7.70 4.38 -8.14
CA PHE A 44 -6.29 4.47 -7.81
C PHE A 44 -5.40 3.73 -8.82
N ARG A 45 -5.81 2.54 -9.26
CA ARG A 45 -5.10 1.79 -10.32
C ARG A 45 -5.17 2.51 -11.67
N ALA A 46 -6.34 3.03 -12.04
CA ALA A 46 -6.54 3.76 -13.28
C ALA A 46 -5.72 5.06 -13.31
N ASP A 47 -5.65 5.79 -12.20
CA ASP A 47 -4.78 6.96 -12.02
C ASP A 47 -3.32 6.62 -12.31
N GLY A 48 -2.81 5.52 -11.76
CA GLY A 48 -1.45 5.06 -12.03
C GLY A 48 -1.20 4.77 -13.52
N LEU A 49 -2.15 4.15 -14.21
CA LEU A 49 -2.04 3.86 -15.64
C LEU A 49 -2.07 5.14 -16.49
N VAL A 50 -2.89 6.13 -16.11
CA VAL A 50 -2.90 7.45 -16.77
C VAL A 50 -1.55 8.14 -16.65
N ARG A 51 -0.94 8.13 -15.47
CA ARG A 51 0.37 8.78 -15.22
C ARG A 51 1.50 8.15 -16.02
N VAL A 52 1.40 6.87 -16.36
CA VAL A 52 2.35 6.16 -17.24
C VAL A 52 1.88 6.08 -18.69
N GLU A 53 0.91 6.92 -19.10
CA GLU A 53 0.38 7.04 -20.45
C GLU A 53 -0.19 5.73 -21.05
N ASP A 54 -0.61 4.77 -20.20
CA ASP A 54 -1.24 3.52 -20.65
C ASP A 54 -2.76 3.65 -20.76
N LEU A 55 -3.20 4.47 -21.70
CA LEU A 55 -4.63 4.70 -21.91
C LEU A 55 -5.38 3.48 -22.47
N ALA A 56 -4.67 2.55 -23.10
CA ALA A 56 -5.29 1.30 -23.54
C ALA A 56 -5.73 0.48 -22.35
N ALA A 57 -4.85 0.28 -21.35
CA ALA A 57 -5.20 -0.42 -20.12
C ALA A 57 -6.28 0.33 -19.31
N VAL A 58 -6.29 1.67 -19.32
CA VAL A 58 -7.37 2.47 -18.71
C VAL A 58 -8.71 2.18 -19.38
N ARG A 59 -8.76 2.14 -20.72
CA ARG A 59 -9.99 1.83 -21.47
C ARG A 59 -10.50 0.41 -21.18
N ASP A 60 -9.61 -0.56 -21.02
CA ASP A 60 -9.98 -1.92 -20.63
C ASP A 60 -10.60 -1.96 -19.22
N MET A 61 -10.21 -1.06 -18.32
CA MET A 61 -10.75 -0.96 -16.97
C MET A 61 -12.09 -0.21 -16.88
N LEU A 62 -12.51 0.53 -17.91
CA LEU A 62 -13.73 1.36 -17.84
C LEU A 62 -14.98 0.54 -17.49
N VAL A 63 -15.10 -0.67 -17.98
CA VAL A 63 -16.25 -1.54 -17.69
C VAL A 63 -16.35 -1.83 -16.18
N ASP A 64 -15.23 -2.13 -15.54
CA ASP A 64 -15.19 -2.40 -14.10
C ASP A 64 -15.43 -1.15 -13.28
N LEU A 65 -14.87 0.01 -13.68
CA LEU A 65 -15.10 1.31 -13.05
C LEU A 65 -16.58 1.70 -13.11
N LEU A 66 -17.21 1.63 -14.29
CA LEU A 66 -18.62 1.95 -14.46
C LEU A 66 -19.52 1.04 -13.64
N LYS A 67 -19.24 -0.27 -13.64
CA LYS A 67 -19.97 -1.24 -12.82
C LYS A 67 -19.84 -0.96 -11.32
N ALA A 68 -18.64 -0.61 -10.85
CA ALA A 68 -18.45 -0.23 -9.45
C ALA A 68 -19.15 1.09 -9.13
N GLY A 69 -19.16 2.05 -10.07
CA GLY A 69 -19.93 3.29 -9.96
C GLY A 69 -21.44 3.06 -9.85
N ASP A 70 -22.00 2.14 -10.63
CA ASP A 70 -23.41 1.73 -10.51
C ASP A 70 -23.70 1.11 -9.14
N SER A 71 -22.75 0.38 -8.56
CA SER A 71 -22.88 -0.16 -7.20
C SER A 71 -22.92 0.94 -6.15
N ILE A 72 -22.10 2.00 -6.28
CA ILE A 72 -22.14 3.18 -5.39
C ILE A 72 -23.52 3.87 -5.51
N LYS A 73 -24.00 4.09 -6.74
CA LYS A 73 -25.29 4.73 -6.98
C LYS A 73 -26.46 3.96 -6.37
N ALA A 74 -26.36 2.63 -6.29
CA ALA A 74 -27.37 1.74 -5.71
C ALA A 74 -27.22 1.58 -4.18
N SER A 75 -26.08 1.93 -3.61
CA SER A 75 -25.81 1.82 -2.17
C SER A 75 -26.45 2.99 -1.39
N THR A 76 -26.50 2.83 -0.09
CA THR A 76 -26.91 3.90 0.84
C THR A 76 -25.70 4.36 1.64
N ILE A 77 -25.64 5.65 1.94
CA ILE A 77 -24.61 6.20 2.83
C ILE A 77 -24.74 5.53 4.20
N PRO A 78 -23.66 4.99 4.77
CA PRO A 78 -23.69 4.39 6.11
C PRO A 78 -24.19 5.39 7.16
N GLN A 79 -24.98 4.92 8.13
CA GLN A 79 -25.60 5.79 9.15
C GLN A 79 -24.59 6.41 10.11
N ASN A 80 -23.43 5.79 10.25
CA ASN A 80 -22.37 6.20 11.20
C ASN A 80 -21.27 7.06 10.56
N VAL A 81 -21.50 7.65 9.37
CA VAL A 81 -20.54 8.61 8.78
C VAL A 81 -20.49 9.88 9.63
N ALA A 82 -19.30 10.46 9.78
CA ALA A 82 -19.08 11.61 10.65
C ALA A 82 -19.73 12.89 10.11
N ASN A 83 -19.63 13.14 8.80
CA ASN A 83 -20.10 14.38 8.16
C ASN A 83 -21.02 14.06 6.96
N PRO A 84 -22.28 13.62 7.19
CA PRO A 84 -23.15 13.13 6.12
C PRO A 84 -23.45 14.19 5.05
N GLU A 85 -23.61 15.46 5.40
CA GLU A 85 -23.85 16.54 4.43
C GLU A 85 -22.67 16.75 3.46
N GLN A 86 -21.44 16.65 3.96
CA GLN A 86 -20.23 16.72 3.11
C GLN A 86 -20.09 15.48 2.25
N VAL A 87 -20.37 14.31 2.81
CA VAL A 87 -20.38 13.04 2.07
C VAL A 87 -21.37 13.09 0.92
N GLU A 88 -22.59 13.57 1.12
CA GLU A 88 -23.61 13.74 0.06
C GLU A 88 -23.12 14.65 -1.06
N LEU A 89 -22.47 15.79 -0.70
CA LEU A 89 -21.92 16.73 -1.67
C LEU A 89 -20.85 16.10 -2.55
N PHE A 90 -19.84 15.46 -1.92
CA PHE A 90 -18.74 14.82 -2.65
C PHE A 90 -19.22 13.58 -3.42
N LEU A 91 -20.22 12.87 -2.91
CA LEU A 91 -20.84 11.75 -3.63
C LEU A 91 -21.53 12.24 -4.92
N ALA A 92 -22.20 13.39 -4.88
CA ALA A 92 -22.79 13.97 -6.08
C ALA A 92 -21.71 14.31 -7.13
N ASP A 93 -20.58 14.90 -6.70
CA ASP A 93 -19.44 15.17 -7.57
C ASP A 93 -18.87 13.89 -8.18
N LEU A 94 -18.68 12.84 -7.38
CA LEU A 94 -18.21 11.54 -7.84
C LEU A 94 -19.14 10.92 -8.88
N LEU A 95 -20.45 10.91 -8.61
CA LEU A 95 -21.46 10.36 -9.53
C LEU A 95 -21.51 11.12 -10.84
N ASN A 96 -21.26 12.43 -10.84
CA ASN A 96 -21.14 13.23 -12.06
C ASN A 96 -19.88 12.83 -12.87
N LEU A 97 -18.73 12.62 -12.23
CA LEU A 97 -17.52 12.12 -12.91
C LEU A 97 -17.77 10.74 -13.52
N ILE A 98 -18.39 9.81 -12.77
CA ILE A 98 -18.73 8.46 -13.26
C ILE A 98 -19.69 8.53 -14.45
N GLN A 99 -20.70 9.41 -14.40
CA GLN A 99 -21.62 9.59 -15.51
C GLN A 99 -20.89 10.06 -16.78
N ASN A 100 -19.96 11.01 -16.64
CA ASN A 100 -19.17 11.51 -17.77
C ASN A 100 -18.23 10.44 -18.34
N LEU A 101 -17.68 9.53 -17.50
CA LEU A 101 -16.90 8.39 -17.94
C LEU A 101 -17.72 7.41 -18.81
N GLY A 102 -19.03 7.40 -18.67
CA GLY A 102 -19.93 6.57 -19.47
C GLY A 102 -20.14 7.02 -20.92
N ASP A 103 -19.56 8.15 -21.33
CA ASP A 103 -19.61 8.58 -22.74
C ASP A 103 -18.70 7.71 -23.61
N ASN A 104 -19.27 7.06 -24.61
CA ASN A 104 -18.55 6.18 -25.53
C ASN A 104 -17.57 6.92 -26.47
N ASN A 105 -17.61 8.26 -26.53
CA ASN A 105 -16.81 9.08 -27.45
C ASN A 105 -15.73 9.89 -26.74
N LEU A 106 -15.28 9.47 -25.57
CA LEU A 106 -14.23 10.18 -24.85
C LEU A 106 -12.92 10.17 -25.63
N ASP A 107 -12.41 11.36 -25.93
CA ASP A 107 -11.02 11.53 -26.38
C ASP A 107 -10.03 11.24 -25.22
N ASP A 108 -8.76 11.06 -25.59
CA ASP A 108 -7.74 10.66 -24.61
C ASP A 108 -7.52 11.73 -23.54
N LEU A 109 -7.58 13.03 -23.88
CA LEU A 109 -7.37 14.11 -22.92
C LEU A 109 -8.52 14.17 -21.91
N THR A 110 -9.76 14.07 -22.41
CA THR A 110 -10.97 14.05 -21.56
C THR A 110 -10.96 12.83 -20.64
N LEU A 111 -10.62 11.64 -21.18
CA LEU A 111 -10.50 10.44 -20.38
C LEU A 111 -9.46 10.59 -19.26
N LYS A 112 -8.25 11.10 -19.58
CA LYS A 112 -7.22 11.39 -18.58
C LYS A 112 -7.72 12.26 -17.46
N ASN A 113 -8.34 13.39 -17.81
CA ASN A 113 -8.82 14.37 -16.83
C ASN A 113 -9.91 13.77 -15.92
N LEU A 114 -10.83 13.00 -16.48
CA LEU A 114 -11.87 12.33 -15.70
C LEU A 114 -11.27 11.31 -14.72
N ILE A 115 -10.37 10.45 -15.19
CA ILE A 115 -9.71 9.44 -14.33
C ILE A 115 -8.91 10.09 -13.21
N LEU A 116 -8.07 11.10 -13.52
CA LEU A 116 -7.28 11.83 -12.52
C LEU A 116 -8.17 12.59 -11.52
N GLY A 117 -9.41 12.90 -11.88
CA GLY A 117 -10.38 13.56 -11.00
C GLY A 117 -11.08 12.61 -10.03
N LEU A 118 -11.09 11.30 -10.28
CA LEU A 118 -11.85 10.33 -9.45
C LEU A 118 -11.27 10.19 -8.04
N HIS A 119 -10.00 9.80 -7.95
CA HIS A 119 -9.37 9.49 -6.67
C HIS A 119 -9.38 10.67 -5.69
N PRO A 120 -9.07 11.92 -6.07
CA PRO A 120 -9.18 13.07 -5.15
C PRO A 120 -10.59 13.33 -4.60
N VAL A 121 -11.64 13.00 -5.36
CA VAL A 121 -13.02 13.15 -4.88
C VAL A 121 -13.37 12.03 -3.90
N ILE A 122 -12.92 10.81 -4.18
CA ILE A 122 -13.12 9.67 -3.28
C ILE A 122 -12.41 9.89 -1.94
N GLU A 123 -11.17 10.39 -1.95
CA GLU A 123 -10.45 10.75 -0.72
C GLU A 123 -11.23 11.73 0.14
N LYS A 124 -11.87 12.74 -0.47
CA LYS A 124 -12.75 13.66 0.28
C LYS A 124 -13.94 12.96 0.92
N ILE A 125 -14.53 11.96 0.24
CA ILE A 125 -15.62 11.14 0.80
C ILE A 125 -15.10 10.34 1.99
N ILE A 126 -13.94 9.66 1.84
CA ILE A 126 -13.32 8.83 2.86
C ILE A 126 -12.99 9.65 4.10
N VAL A 127 -12.39 10.84 3.93
CA VAL A 127 -12.07 11.75 5.03
C VAL A 127 -13.33 12.28 5.69
N ALA A 128 -14.34 12.73 4.93
CA ALA A 128 -15.60 13.24 5.50
C ALA A 128 -16.39 12.15 6.25
N ALA A 129 -16.30 10.92 5.80
CA ALA A 129 -16.95 9.77 6.43
C ALA A 129 -16.15 9.18 7.61
N GLU A 130 -14.90 9.60 7.83
CA GLU A 130 -13.94 8.98 8.77
C GLU A 130 -13.74 7.47 8.49
N MET A 131 -13.69 7.10 7.22
CA MET A 131 -13.43 5.73 6.79
C MET A 131 -11.94 5.41 6.87
N PRO A 132 -11.56 4.14 7.16
CA PRO A 132 -10.21 3.67 6.90
C PRO A 132 -9.87 3.81 5.41
N HIS A 133 -8.70 4.32 5.10
CA HIS A 133 -8.23 4.45 3.73
C HIS A 133 -7.00 3.56 3.52
N ILE A 134 -7.20 2.39 2.97
CA ILE A 134 -6.17 1.41 2.64
C ILE A 134 -6.54 0.82 1.29
N HIS A 135 -5.63 0.91 0.31
CA HIS A 135 -5.85 0.28 -0.99
C HIS A 135 -5.57 -1.22 -0.94
N ALA A 136 -6.34 -2.02 -1.68
CA ALA A 136 -6.20 -3.47 -1.73
C ALA A 136 -4.84 -3.95 -2.25
N ASN A 137 -4.13 -3.11 -3.02
CA ASN A 137 -2.78 -3.37 -3.51
C ASN A 137 -1.69 -2.63 -2.72
N GLU A 138 -2.00 -2.11 -1.55
CA GLU A 138 -1.05 -1.53 -0.61
C GLU A 138 -0.59 -2.61 0.39
N GLY A 139 0.72 -2.70 0.58
CA GLY A 139 1.33 -3.67 1.49
C GLY A 139 1.45 -3.15 2.92
N SER A 140 1.95 -4.00 3.80
CA SER A 140 2.11 -3.70 5.24
C SER A 140 3.16 -2.59 5.51
N ASN A 141 4.03 -2.32 4.55
CA ASN A 141 5.05 -1.26 4.62
C ASN A 141 4.60 0.00 3.85
N SER A 142 3.32 0.09 3.51
CA SER A 142 2.73 1.17 2.72
C SER A 142 3.32 1.30 1.30
N GLY A 143 3.86 0.22 0.78
CA GLY A 143 4.31 0.09 -0.61
C GLY A 143 3.23 -0.53 -1.49
N PHE A 144 3.49 -0.62 -2.79
CA PHE A 144 2.58 -1.23 -3.76
C PHE A 144 2.87 -2.70 -3.95
N LEU A 145 1.81 -3.52 -3.91
CA LEU A 145 1.90 -4.96 -4.12
C LEU A 145 1.81 -5.31 -5.60
N PHE A 146 2.66 -6.21 -6.05
CA PHE A 146 2.56 -6.79 -7.38
C PHE A 146 2.97 -8.27 -7.40
N PRO A 147 2.36 -9.09 -8.27
CA PRO A 147 2.67 -10.51 -8.37
C PRO A 147 4.02 -10.74 -9.05
N ILE A 148 4.70 -11.79 -8.61
CA ILE A 148 5.93 -12.29 -9.20
C ILE A 148 5.64 -13.63 -9.87
N PHE A 149 6.02 -13.75 -11.14
CA PHE A 149 5.79 -14.94 -11.96
C PHE A 149 7.10 -15.68 -12.26
N GLY A 150 7.08 -16.98 -12.10
CA GLY A 150 8.19 -17.85 -12.52
C GLY A 150 8.20 -18.08 -14.04
N PRO A 151 9.22 -18.82 -14.54
CA PRO A 151 9.38 -19.09 -15.98
C PRO A 151 8.13 -19.71 -16.65
N GLU A 152 7.34 -20.47 -15.90
CA GLU A 152 6.09 -21.10 -16.39
C GLU A 152 4.89 -20.14 -16.37
N LYS A 153 5.10 -18.84 -16.17
CA LYS A 153 4.05 -17.82 -16.01
C LYS A 153 3.06 -18.10 -14.86
N LYS A 154 3.48 -18.91 -13.89
CA LYS A 154 2.73 -19.16 -12.67
C LYS A 154 3.22 -18.21 -11.58
N GLN A 155 2.29 -17.62 -10.85
CA GLN A 155 2.64 -16.79 -9.71
C GLN A 155 3.38 -17.64 -8.65
N VAL A 156 4.57 -17.21 -8.28
CA VAL A 156 5.45 -17.86 -7.30
C VAL A 156 5.62 -17.02 -6.04
N GLY A 157 5.35 -15.72 -6.14
CA GLY A 157 5.48 -14.80 -5.04
C GLY A 157 4.70 -13.51 -5.26
N THR A 158 4.84 -12.61 -4.30
CA THR A 158 4.38 -11.22 -4.35
C THR A 158 5.54 -10.35 -3.86
N ALA A 159 5.73 -9.19 -4.47
CA ALA A 159 6.60 -8.16 -3.95
C ALA A 159 5.79 -6.97 -3.50
N GLU A 160 6.27 -6.29 -2.48
CA GLU A 160 5.89 -4.95 -2.09
C GLU A 160 7.03 -4.01 -2.48
N ILE A 161 6.74 -2.92 -3.19
CA ILE A 161 7.71 -1.91 -3.59
C ILE A 161 7.29 -0.54 -3.08
N LYS A 162 8.22 0.19 -2.49
CA LYS A 162 8.01 1.53 -1.94
C LYS A 162 9.05 2.48 -2.51
N LEU A 163 8.61 3.66 -2.93
CA LEU A 163 9.46 4.76 -3.36
C LEU A 163 9.29 5.94 -2.41
N HIS A 164 10.39 6.45 -1.88
CA HIS A 164 10.46 7.68 -1.11
C HIS A 164 10.72 8.85 -2.05
N ASP A 165 9.77 9.76 -2.17
CA ASP A 165 9.79 10.88 -3.12
C ASP A 165 10.77 12.00 -2.77
N ASP A 166 11.22 12.06 -1.53
CA ASP A 166 12.18 13.04 -1.02
C ASP A 166 13.64 12.61 -1.21
N ALA A 167 13.91 11.30 -1.13
CA ALA A 167 15.25 10.73 -1.21
C ALA A 167 15.51 9.93 -2.51
N GLY A 168 14.45 9.50 -3.20
CA GLY A 168 14.55 8.61 -4.36
C GLY A 168 14.95 7.17 -3.99
N ASP A 169 14.83 6.81 -2.72
CA ASP A 169 15.09 5.45 -2.25
C ASP A 169 13.95 4.52 -2.67
N ILE A 170 14.32 3.33 -3.14
CA ILE A 170 13.36 2.25 -3.40
C ILE A 170 13.63 1.11 -2.44
N GLU A 171 12.56 0.60 -1.85
CA GLU A 171 12.56 -0.56 -0.97
C GLU A 171 11.68 -1.66 -1.56
N VAL A 172 12.13 -2.90 -1.46
CA VAL A 172 11.39 -4.07 -1.95
C VAL A 172 11.39 -5.17 -0.89
N TRP A 173 10.20 -5.64 -0.54
CA TRP A 173 9.99 -6.83 0.30
C TRP A 173 9.42 -7.97 -0.53
N LEU A 174 9.99 -9.16 -0.40
CA LEU A 174 9.58 -10.35 -1.12
C LEU A 174 8.76 -11.29 -0.22
N MET A 175 7.65 -11.80 -0.74
CA MET A 175 6.77 -12.76 -0.07
C MET A 175 6.54 -13.98 -0.96
N LYS A 176 6.43 -15.17 -0.39
CA LYS A 176 6.07 -16.40 -1.12
C LYS A 176 4.56 -16.44 -1.36
N GLY A 177 4.18 -16.84 -2.57
CA GLY A 177 2.75 -16.95 -2.92
C GLY A 177 2.04 -15.59 -3.00
N GLY A 178 0.83 -15.49 -2.42
CA GLY A 178 0.03 -14.26 -2.39
C GLY A 178 0.47 -13.27 -1.30
N TYR A 179 -0.25 -12.15 -1.24
CA TYR A 179 -0.09 -11.16 -0.17
C TYR A 179 -0.35 -11.78 1.21
N GLY A 180 0.47 -11.37 2.20
CA GLY A 180 0.42 -11.94 3.55
C GLY A 180 1.11 -13.31 3.65
N GLY A 181 1.76 -13.79 2.59
CA GLY A 181 2.59 -14.98 2.61
C GLY A 181 3.84 -14.83 3.48
N GLU A 182 4.50 -15.95 3.73
CA GLU A 182 5.78 -15.93 4.47
C GLU A 182 6.86 -15.14 3.73
N PRO A 183 7.82 -14.50 4.43
CA PRO A 183 8.97 -13.85 3.80
C PRO A 183 9.69 -14.81 2.82
N TRP A 184 9.90 -14.35 1.61
CA TRP A 184 10.67 -15.11 0.61
C TRP A 184 12.15 -14.82 0.77
N LEU A 185 12.80 -15.57 1.63
CA LEU A 185 14.21 -15.41 1.96
C LEU A 185 15.10 -15.94 0.84
N ILE A 186 15.83 -15.06 0.17
CA ILE A 186 16.90 -15.38 -0.80
C ILE A 186 18.25 -14.95 -0.24
N SER A 187 19.36 -15.30 -0.90
CA SER A 187 20.70 -14.94 -0.41
C SER A 187 20.83 -13.43 -0.23
N SER A 188 21.42 -12.98 0.88
CA SER A 188 21.74 -11.55 1.10
C SER A 188 22.80 -11.01 0.12
N THR A 189 23.47 -11.89 -0.63
CA THR A 189 24.38 -11.50 -1.74
C THR A 189 23.67 -11.43 -3.08
N SER A 190 22.37 -11.73 -3.15
CA SER A 190 21.59 -11.58 -4.38
C SER A 190 21.44 -10.10 -4.75
N VAL A 191 21.39 -9.85 -6.04
CA VAL A 191 21.09 -8.55 -6.62
C VAL A 191 19.84 -8.72 -7.47
N LEU A 192 18.83 -7.90 -7.22
CA LEU A 192 17.63 -7.84 -8.03
C LEU A 192 17.78 -6.71 -9.06
N SER A 193 17.23 -6.88 -10.23
CA SER A 193 17.24 -5.85 -11.28
C SER A 193 15.88 -5.22 -11.40
N LEU A 194 15.81 -3.88 -11.35
CA LEU A 194 14.64 -3.11 -11.76
C LEU A 194 14.93 -2.43 -13.09
N GLU A 195 14.09 -2.65 -14.08
CA GLU A 195 14.14 -1.99 -15.36
C GLU A 195 12.93 -1.08 -15.54
N PHE A 196 13.15 0.13 -16.05
CA PHE A 196 12.13 1.12 -16.38
C PHE A 196 12.21 1.42 -17.87
N PRO A 197 11.58 0.59 -18.74
CA PRO A 197 11.77 0.67 -20.19
C PRO A 197 11.40 2.03 -20.78
N GLY A 198 10.33 2.67 -20.27
CA GLY A 198 9.90 4.00 -20.69
C GLY A 198 10.89 5.12 -20.39
N LEU A 199 11.76 4.92 -19.39
CA LEU A 199 12.78 5.89 -18.98
C LEU A 199 14.19 5.49 -19.47
N ASN A 200 14.33 4.32 -20.08
CA ASN A 200 15.64 3.72 -20.43
C ASN A 200 16.59 3.67 -19.22
N GLN A 201 16.03 3.34 -18.04
CA GLN A 201 16.77 3.23 -16.80
C GLN A 201 16.76 1.79 -16.31
N LYS A 202 17.89 1.39 -15.74
CA LYS A 202 18.07 0.09 -15.08
C LYS A 202 18.86 0.28 -13.81
N ILE A 203 18.33 -0.24 -12.70
CA ILE A 203 18.96 -0.14 -11.38
C ILE A 203 19.09 -1.52 -10.75
N SER A 204 19.95 -1.61 -9.76
CA SER A 204 20.18 -2.82 -8.97
C SER A 204 19.74 -2.59 -7.54
N LEU A 205 18.94 -3.51 -7.01
CA LEU A 205 18.60 -3.56 -5.59
C LEU A 205 19.52 -4.56 -4.90
N SER A 206 20.08 -4.16 -3.79
CA SER A 206 20.94 -5.00 -2.93
C SER A 206 20.64 -4.75 -1.46
N VAL A 207 21.28 -5.48 -0.56
CA VAL A 207 21.25 -5.14 0.85
C VAL A 207 22.19 -3.95 1.12
N ARG A 208 21.84 -3.08 2.09
CA ARG A 208 22.72 -1.98 2.53
C ARG A 208 23.88 -2.50 3.38
N ASP A 209 23.60 -3.52 4.21
CA ASP A 209 24.59 -4.13 5.10
C ASP A 209 24.32 -5.64 5.22
N HIS A 210 25.30 -6.44 4.86
CA HIS A 210 25.18 -7.91 4.90
C HIS A 210 25.05 -8.49 6.32
N ASN A 211 25.36 -7.71 7.37
CA ASN A 211 25.27 -8.16 8.76
C ASN A 211 23.98 -7.65 9.45
N HIS A 212 23.53 -6.45 9.10
CA HIS A 212 22.49 -5.73 9.83
C HIS A 212 21.45 -5.06 8.91
N ASN A 213 21.18 -5.62 7.73
CA ASN A 213 20.24 -5.06 6.79
C ASN A 213 18.90 -4.73 7.48
N GLN A 214 18.76 -3.49 7.95
CA GLN A 214 17.62 -3.02 8.70
C GLN A 214 16.61 -2.37 7.77
N ASP A 215 15.33 -2.66 7.99
CA ASP A 215 14.21 -1.95 7.38
C ASP A 215 13.96 -0.59 8.08
N GLU A 216 12.96 0.16 7.63
CA GLU A 216 12.59 1.46 8.22
C GLU A 216 12.25 1.38 9.72
N SER A 217 11.74 0.25 10.20
CA SER A 217 11.45 0.03 11.62
C SER A 217 12.70 -0.23 12.46
N GLY A 218 13.87 -0.33 11.83
CA GLY A 218 15.13 -0.72 12.46
C GLY A 218 15.23 -2.23 12.72
N THR A 219 14.33 -3.02 12.17
CA THR A 219 14.33 -4.48 12.34
C THR A 219 15.36 -5.11 11.39
N CYS A 220 16.26 -5.95 11.94
CA CYS A 220 17.21 -6.71 11.12
C CYS A 220 16.49 -7.75 10.27
N THR A 221 16.64 -7.67 8.96
CA THR A 221 15.99 -8.58 7.99
C THR A 221 16.85 -9.78 7.61
N ILE A 222 18.12 -9.86 8.08
CA ILE A 222 19.02 -10.98 7.79
C ILE A 222 18.74 -12.17 8.70
N VAL A 223 18.42 -13.30 8.10
CA VAL A 223 18.24 -14.59 8.76
C VAL A 223 19.10 -15.65 8.05
N ASN A 224 20.12 -16.16 8.69
CA ASN A 224 21.01 -17.20 8.12
C ASN A 224 21.55 -16.82 6.73
N TRP A 225 22.09 -15.61 6.58
CA TRP A 225 22.61 -15.06 5.32
C TRP A 225 21.57 -14.94 4.20
N LYS A 226 20.31 -14.86 4.56
CA LYS A 226 19.19 -14.66 3.65
C LYS A 226 18.35 -13.47 4.11
N THR A 227 17.68 -12.82 3.16
CA THR A 227 16.76 -11.73 3.42
C THR A 227 15.63 -11.75 2.39
N ASN A 228 14.55 -11.09 2.71
CA ASN A 228 13.48 -10.75 1.79
C ASN A 228 13.42 -9.25 1.48
N TYR A 229 14.37 -8.44 1.97
CA TYR A 229 14.39 -6.99 1.90
C TYR A 229 15.61 -6.49 1.13
N PHE A 230 15.36 -5.72 0.06
CA PHE A 230 16.36 -5.18 -0.85
C PHE A 230 16.07 -3.71 -1.11
N VAL A 231 17.11 -2.91 -1.32
CA VAL A 231 17.00 -1.46 -1.44
C VAL A 231 17.81 -0.92 -2.61
N PHE A 232 17.40 0.27 -3.08
CA PHE A 232 18.17 1.14 -3.96
C PHE A 232 18.16 2.56 -3.36
N PRO A 233 19.27 3.27 -3.34
CA PRO A 233 20.61 2.79 -3.61
C PRO A 233 21.11 1.88 -2.46
N GLY A 234 21.48 0.65 -2.80
CA GLY A 234 22.10 -0.27 -1.85
C GLY A 234 23.56 0.08 -1.57
N GLU A 235 24.25 0.64 -2.58
CA GLU A 235 25.66 1.03 -2.52
C GLU A 235 25.81 2.55 -2.58
N SER A 236 26.86 3.08 -1.95
CA SER A 236 27.16 4.51 -1.98
C SER A 236 27.61 4.96 -3.37
N GLY A 237 27.22 6.20 -3.76
CA GLY A 237 27.65 6.83 -5.02
C GLY A 237 26.75 6.61 -6.21
N VAL A 238 25.64 5.91 -6.04
CA VAL A 238 24.57 5.84 -7.05
C VAL A 238 23.67 7.05 -6.90
N ASP A 239 23.32 7.70 -8.00
CA ASP A 239 22.46 8.90 -8.01
C ASP A 239 20.99 8.51 -8.15
N PRO A 240 20.14 8.69 -7.10
CA PRO A 240 18.71 8.43 -7.14
C PRO A 240 17.89 9.63 -7.60
N SER A 241 18.49 10.77 -7.93
CA SER A 241 17.80 12.06 -8.11
C SER A 241 16.68 12.04 -9.16
N TRP A 242 16.74 11.15 -10.14
CA TRP A 242 15.73 10.99 -11.18
C TRP A 242 14.41 10.34 -10.67
N LEU A 243 14.42 9.78 -9.45
CA LEU A 243 13.26 9.19 -8.76
C LEU A 243 12.57 10.19 -7.82
N ILE A 244 13.18 11.37 -7.60
CA ILE A 244 12.66 12.36 -6.66
C ILE A 244 11.49 13.13 -7.28
N GLY A 245 10.43 13.31 -6.50
CA GLY A 245 9.29 14.14 -6.81
C GLY A 245 7.95 13.43 -6.70
N ALA A 246 6.96 14.12 -6.16
CA ALA A 246 5.62 13.60 -5.90
C ALA A 246 4.86 13.16 -7.17
N ASP A 247 5.24 13.70 -8.34
CA ASP A 247 4.58 13.38 -9.61
C ASP A 247 5.27 12.24 -10.38
N PHE A 248 6.31 11.62 -9.81
CA PHE A 248 6.98 10.50 -10.46
C PHE A 248 6.02 9.34 -10.70
N ALA A 249 6.01 8.81 -11.92
CA ALA A 249 5.31 7.56 -12.24
C ALA A 249 6.01 6.85 -13.39
N ALA A 250 6.28 5.55 -13.21
CA ALA A 250 6.91 4.76 -14.25
C ALA A 250 6.45 3.30 -14.20
N LYS A 251 6.31 2.66 -15.37
CA LYS A 251 6.23 1.20 -15.46
C LYS A 251 7.60 0.60 -15.23
N GLY A 252 7.66 -0.39 -14.36
CA GLY A 252 8.87 -1.12 -14.05
C GLY A 252 8.68 -2.63 -14.14
N GLU A 253 9.80 -3.32 -14.25
CA GLU A 253 9.89 -4.76 -14.21
C GLU A 253 11.00 -5.17 -13.22
N LEU A 254 10.63 -5.97 -12.22
CA LEU A 254 11.56 -6.63 -11.31
C LEU A 254 11.99 -7.95 -11.93
N SER A 255 13.29 -8.22 -11.97
CA SER A 255 13.84 -9.47 -12.48
C SER A 255 14.78 -10.14 -11.49
N PHE A 256 14.72 -11.45 -11.46
CA PHE A 256 15.61 -12.35 -10.71
C PHE A 256 16.50 -13.11 -11.69
N LEU A 257 17.57 -13.70 -11.17
CA LEU A 257 18.55 -14.45 -11.98
C LEU A 257 17.98 -15.69 -12.69
N ASP A 258 16.86 -16.23 -12.23
CA ASP A 258 16.22 -17.46 -12.75
C ASP A 258 15.08 -17.20 -13.74
N SER A 259 15.03 -16.02 -14.35
CA SER A 259 13.95 -15.58 -15.24
C SER A 259 12.58 -15.41 -14.52
N THR A 260 12.60 -15.26 -13.22
CA THR A 260 11.41 -14.85 -12.44
C THR A 260 11.25 -13.33 -12.57
N THR A 261 10.04 -12.86 -12.90
CA THR A 261 9.77 -11.45 -13.14
C THR A 261 8.47 -10.99 -12.49
N GLY A 262 8.40 -9.68 -12.25
CA GLY A 262 7.16 -9.02 -11.80
C GLY A 262 7.05 -7.62 -12.38
N SER A 263 5.91 -7.29 -12.97
CA SER A 263 5.65 -5.96 -13.53
C SER A 263 4.83 -5.12 -12.58
N PHE A 264 5.13 -3.83 -12.51
CA PHE A 264 4.48 -2.89 -11.59
C PHE A 264 4.40 -1.48 -12.19
N VAL A 265 3.60 -0.63 -11.59
CA VAL A 265 3.64 0.82 -11.76
C VAL A 265 4.21 1.41 -10.47
N LEU A 266 5.39 2.04 -10.56
CA LEU A 266 6.01 2.71 -9.42
C LEU A 266 5.52 4.14 -9.34
N ARG A 267 5.06 4.53 -8.16
CA ARG A 267 4.73 5.90 -7.76
C ARG A 267 5.29 6.16 -6.37
N PRO A 268 5.49 7.41 -5.96
CA PRO A 268 5.88 7.73 -4.61
C PRO A 268 4.85 7.23 -3.59
N HIS A 269 5.36 6.80 -2.46
CA HIS A 269 4.55 6.62 -1.27
C HIS A 269 4.10 7.99 -0.77
N VAL A 270 2.79 8.17 -0.60
CA VAL A 270 2.25 9.40 -0.05
C VAL A 270 2.35 9.33 1.47
N HIS A 271 3.23 10.15 2.05
CA HIS A 271 3.24 10.34 3.50
C HIS A 271 1.94 11.04 3.90
N ARG A 272 1.02 10.30 4.52
CA ARG A 272 -0.10 10.92 5.22
C ARG A 272 0.48 11.58 6.46
N GLU A 273 0.55 12.91 6.46
CA GLU A 273 0.74 13.62 7.71
C GLU A 273 -0.44 13.23 8.62
N ALA A 274 -0.11 12.56 9.73
CA ALA A 274 -1.08 12.31 10.79
C ALA A 274 -1.49 13.68 11.36
N ASN A 275 -2.62 14.20 10.91
CA ASN A 275 -3.26 15.40 11.49
C ASN A 275 -3.92 15.04 12.82
#